data_b63ee2bada462f4c3b227c80ff93a70f
#
_entry.id   b63ee2bada462f4c3b227c80ff93a70f
#
_cell.length_a   1.000
_cell.length_b   1.000
_cell.length_c   1.000
_cell.angle_alpha   90.00
_cell.angle_beta   90.00
_cell.angle_gamma   90.00
#
_symmetry.space_group_name_H-M   'P 1'
#
loop_
_entity.id
_entity.type
_entity.pdbx_description
1 polymer ?
#
loop_
_entity_poly.entity_id
_entity_poly.type
_entity_poly.pdbx_seq_one_letter_code
_entity_poly.pdbx_strand_id
1 'polypeptide(L)'
;YTTLFRSGGVGVGRVTRNGLDQPVGNAAINSVPRQMIRNSINEICGDYDGGFDVIISVPNGEEIAKKTFNSRLGIEGGISILGTSGIVEPMSEKALLDTIFLELNTRKSAGDSIAVLVPGNYGEDFAKKTFGIKNTVQCSNYIGDAIDYASDLGFSDILIISHMGKLVKLGSGIMNTHSKYADG
;
A
#
# COMPACT_ATOMS: atom_id res chain seq x y z
N TYR A 1 27.71 -5.86 15.43
CA TYR A 1 27.38 -6.45 14.11
C TYR A 1 26.66 -5.40 13.25
N THR A 2 27.25 -5.04 12.10
CA THR A 2 26.62 -4.11 11.17
C THR A 2 26.12 -4.91 9.98
N THR A 3 24.89 -5.42 10.07
CA THR A 3 24.20 -6.00 8.91
C THR A 3 23.77 -4.86 7.99
N LEU A 4 24.51 -4.62 6.91
CA LEU A 4 24.19 -3.59 5.93
C LEU A 4 23.25 -4.17 4.87
N PHE A 5 21.95 -3.87 4.98
CA PHE A 5 21.03 -4.06 3.85
C PHE A 5 21.33 -3.01 2.78
N ARG A 6 22.31 -3.27 1.92
CA ARG A 6 22.75 -2.26 0.95
C ARG A 6 21.85 -2.09 -0.25
N SER A 7 21.13 -3.11 -0.69
CA SER A 7 20.24 -2.92 -1.85
C SER A 7 19.24 -4.05 -2.04
N GLY A 8 18.04 -3.72 -2.56
CA GLY A 8 17.27 -4.68 -3.31
C GLY A 8 18.03 -5.00 -4.59
N GLY A 9 18.20 -6.28 -4.88
CA GLY A 9 18.71 -6.78 -6.15
C GLY A 9 17.63 -6.73 -7.25
N VAL A 10 17.86 -7.49 -8.31
CA VAL A 10 16.95 -7.55 -9.47
C VAL A 10 15.51 -7.84 -9.03
N GLY A 11 14.56 -7.07 -9.54
CA GLY A 11 13.11 -7.25 -9.32
C GLY A 11 12.58 -6.84 -7.96
N VAL A 12 13.41 -6.27 -7.09
CA VAL A 12 12.95 -5.57 -5.89
C VAL A 12 12.83 -4.08 -6.20
N GLY A 13 11.65 -3.51 -5.97
CA GLY A 13 11.35 -2.12 -6.28
C GLY A 13 12.10 -1.12 -5.41
N ARG A 14 12.17 0.13 -5.87
CA ARG A 14 12.70 1.26 -5.12
C ARG A 14 11.57 2.22 -4.76
N VAL A 15 11.65 2.79 -3.59
CA VAL A 15 10.74 3.82 -3.12
C VAL A 15 11.03 5.13 -3.85
N THR A 16 10.02 5.72 -4.48
CA THR A 16 10.13 6.98 -5.24
C THR A 16 9.29 8.11 -4.65
N ARG A 17 8.45 7.82 -3.64
CA ARG A 17 7.56 8.80 -2.98
C ARG A 17 7.63 8.67 -1.47
N ASN A 18 7.36 9.77 -0.77
CA ASN A 18 7.22 9.79 0.68
C ASN A 18 5.89 9.11 1.11
N GLY A 19 5.81 8.71 2.39
CA GLY A 19 4.62 8.07 2.97
C GLY A 19 4.72 6.55 3.05
N LEU A 20 5.80 5.96 2.56
CA LEU A 20 6.11 4.53 2.70
C LEU A 20 7.01 4.27 3.92
N ASP A 21 7.07 2.99 4.33
CA ASP A 21 7.92 2.55 5.46
C ASP A 21 9.42 2.88 5.25
N GLN A 22 9.89 2.84 4.01
CA GLN A 22 11.27 3.13 3.67
C GLN A 22 11.42 4.53 3.05
N PRO A 23 12.52 5.23 3.32
CA PRO A 23 12.84 6.50 2.67
C PRO A 23 12.96 6.37 1.14
N VAL A 24 12.72 7.50 0.45
CA VAL A 24 12.91 7.62 -0.99
C VAL A 24 14.34 7.23 -1.40
N GLY A 25 14.46 6.45 -2.46
CA GLY A 25 15.71 5.89 -2.97
C GLY A 25 16.10 4.54 -2.39
N ASN A 26 15.50 4.12 -1.28
CA ASN A 26 15.76 2.82 -0.67
C ASN A 26 15.01 1.69 -1.41
N ALA A 27 15.52 0.46 -1.26
CA ALA A 27 14.78 -0.73 -1.67
C ALA A 27 13.48 -0.86 -0.89
N ALA A 28 12.39 -1.21 -1.59
CA ALA A 28 11.06 -1.40 -1.02
C ALA A 28 10.98 -2.70 -0.21
N ILE A 29 11.81 -2.79 0.82
CA ILE A 29 11.84 -3.88 1.80
C ILE A 29 11.52 -3.27 3.14
N ASN A 30 10.33 -3.57 3.68
CA ASN A 30 9.84 -2.97 4.91
C ASN A 30 10.69 -3.31 6.13
N SER A 31 10.52 -2.55 7.20
CA SER A 31 11.31 -2.65 8.43
C SER A 31 11.21 -4.02 9.09
N VAL A 32 10.02 -4.62 9.09
CA VAL A 32 9.80 -5.95 9.69
C VAL A 32 10.56 -7.07 8.97
N PRO A 33 10.46 -7.25 7.64
CA PRO A 33 11.30 -8.20 6.90
C PRO A 33 12.81 -7.99 7.13
N ARG A 34 13.25 -6.73 7.17
CA ARG A 34 14.65 -6.41 7.47
C ARG A 34 15.07 -6.90 8.86
N GLN A 35 14.19 -6.69 9.85
CA GLN A 35 14.44 -7.13 11.22
C GLN A 35 14.45 -8.67 11.33
N MET A 36 13.51 -9.35 10.66
CA MET A 36 13.45 -10.82 10.64
C MET A 36 14.74 -11.42 10.07
N ILE A 37 15.22 -10.90 8.93
CA ILE A 37 16.47 -11.37 8.32
C ILE A 37 17.66 -11.11 9.26
N ARG A 38 17.72 -9.93 9.88
CA ARG A 38 18.78 -9.61 10.86
C ARG A 38 18.75 -10.57 12.04
N ASN A 39 17.59 -10.85 12.59
CA ASN A 39 17.44 -11.78 13.71
C ASN A 39 17.91 -13.19 13.32
N SER A 40 17.50 -13.69 12.15
CA SER A 40 17.93 -15.00 11.66
C SER A 40 19.45 -15.10 11.44
N ILE A 41 20.09 -14.05 10.93
CA ILE A 41 21.54 -13.99 10.79
C ILE A 41 22.21 -14.01 12.16
N ASN A 42 21.74 -13.22 13.10
CA ASN A 42 22.29 -13.18 14.46
C ASN A 42 22.15 -14.52 15.17
N GLU A 43 21.01 -15.20 15.01
CA GLU A 43 20.76 -16.53 15.61
C GLU A 43 21.75 -17.58 15.09
N ILE A 44 22.05 -17.57 13.78
CA ILE A 44 22.93 -18.57 13.16
C ILE A 44 24.40 -18.22 13.35
N CYS A 45 24.78 -16.95 13.25
CA CYS A 45 26.16 -16.52 13.22
C CYS A 45 26.74 -16.23 14.62
N GLY A 46 25.92 -16.15 15.66
CA GLY A 46 26.34 -15.98 17.05
C GLY A 46 27.33 -14.81 17.22
N ASP A 47 28.51 -15.11 17.73
CA ASP A 47 29.55 -14.13 18.05
C ASP A 47 30.47 -13.81 16.85
N TYR A 48 30.04 -14.03 15.61
CA TYR A 48 30.82 -13.68 14.44
C TYR A 48 31.07 -12.16 14.36
N ASP A 49 32.35 -11.78 14.33
CA ASP A 49 32.80 -10.36 14.37
C ASP A 49 32.95 -9.71 12.98
N GLY A 50 32.27 -10.25 11.97
CA GLY A 50 32.26 -9.74 10.62
C GLY A 50 30.95 -9.01 10.26
N GLY A 51 30.93 -8.39 9.09
CA GLY A 51 29.72 -7.80 8.49
C GLY A 51 29.08 -8.76 7.46
N PHE A 52 27.80 -8.56 7.21
CA PHE A 52 27.05 -9.26 6.18
C PHE A 52 26.44 -8.26 5.19
N ASP A 53 26.64 -8.50 3.89
CA ASP A 53 25.90 -7.82 2.83
C ASP A 53 24.75 -8.75 2.39
N VAL A 54 23.50 -8.30 2.63
CA VAL A 54 22.32 -9.07 2.24
C VAL A 54 21.64 -8.41 1.05
N ILE A 55 21.56 -9.15 -0.06
CA ILE A 55 20.89 -8.73 -1.29
C ILE A 55 19.68 -9.64 -1.51
N ILE A 56 18.48 -9.03 -1.56
CA ILE A 56 17.26 -9.74 -1.87
C ILE A 56 16.90 -9.50 -3.33
N SER A 57 16.75 -10.58 -4.10
CA SER A 57 16.40 -10.51 -5.53
C SER A 57 15.17 -11.36 -5.81
N VAL A 58 14.32 -10.87 -6.72
CA VAL A 58 13.15 -11.59 -7.24
C VAL A 58 13.23 -11.55 -8.77
N PRO A 59 13.79 -12.56 -9.44
CA PRO A 59 14.13 -12.51 -10.87
C PRO A 59 13.00 -12.00 -11.79
N ASN A 60 11.74 -12.35 -11.50
CA ASN A 60 10.56 -11.91 -12.27
C ASN A 60 9.81 -10.74 -11.60
N GLY A 61 10.41 -10.07 -10.63
CA GLY A 61 9.74 -9.07 -9.80
C GLY A 61 9.24 -7.86 -10.59
N GLU A 62 9.94 -7.43 -11.64
CA GLU A 62 9.49 -6.32 -12.49
C GLU A 62 8.20 -6.66 -13.24
N GLU A 63 8.09 -7.86 -13.81
CA GLU A 63 6.89 -8.31 -14.51
C GLU A 63 5.71 -8.53 -13.55
N ILE A 64 5.99 -9.05 -12.37
CA ILE A 64 4.97 -9.21 -11.31
C ILE A 64 4.47 -7.84 -10.85
N ALA A 65 5.36 -6.87 -10.67
CA ALA A 65 5.01 -5.52 -10.21
C ALA A 65 4.01 -4.81 -11.13
N LYS A 66 4.05 -5.05 -12.43
CA LYS A 66 3.07 -4.51 -13.41
C LYS A 66 1.64 -4.93 -13.12
N LYS A 67 1.44 -6.01 -12.37
CA LYS A 67 0.12 -6.55 -11.97
C LYS A 67 -0.27 -6.15 -10.55
N THR A 68 0.53 -5.33 -9.89
CA THR A 68 0.32 -4.87 -8.51
C THR A 68 0.04 -3.36 -8.46
N PHE A 69 -0.26 -2.86 -7.28
CA PHE A 69 -0.44 -1.41 -7.04
C PHE A 69 0.89 -0.67 -6.80
N ASN A 70 2.05 -1.32 -6.91
CA ASN A 70 3.35 -0.76 -6.55
C ASN A 70 3.65 0.58 -7.24
N SER A 71 3.41 0.68 -8.54
CA SER A 71 3.64 1.94 -9.28
C SER A 71 2.74 3.09 -8.80
N ARG A 72 1.51 2.79 -8.38
CA ARG A 72 0.59 3.78 -7.80
C ARG A 72 1.08 4.27 -6.44
N LEU A 73 1.67 3.39 -5.66
CA LEU A 73 2.23 3.67 -4.34
C LEU A 73 3.60 4.36 -4.39
N GLY A 74 4.19 4.49 -5.58
CA GLY A 74 5.53 5.06 -5.73
C GLY A 74 6.64 4.04 -5.46
N ILE A 75 6.44 2.80 -5.88
CA ILE A 75 7.45 1.74 -5.89
C ILE A 75 7.70 1.36 -7.33
N GLU A 76 8.93 1.56 -7.81
CA GLU A 76 9.31 1.37 -9.21
C GLU A 76 10.40 0.32 -9.36
N GLY A 77 10.45 -0.35 -10.53
CA GLY A 77 11.48 -1.33 -10.89
C GLY A 77 11.34 -2.71 -10.25
N GLY A 78 10.23 -3.01 -9.57
CA GLY A 78 10.02 -4.33 -9.00
C GLY A 78 8.91 -4.39 -7.95
N ILE A 79 8.83 -5.52 -7.27
CA ILE A 79 7.88 -5.72 -6.17
C ILE A 79 8.40 -5.15 -4.85
N SER A 80 7.49 -4.91 -3.90
CA SER A 80 7.80 -4.62 -2.50
C SER A 80 7.86 -5.91 -1.69
N ILE A 81 8.77 -5.96 -0.73
CA ILE A 81 8.86 -7.00 0.28
C ILE A 81 8.15 -6.48 1.52
N LEU A 82 6.89 -6.88 1.67
CA LEU A 82 6.05 -6.56 2.82
C LEU A 82 6.08 -7.73 3.79
N GLY A 83 5.53 -7.55 4.95
CA GLY A 83 5.31 -8.63 5.89
C GLY A 83 5.33 -8.14 7.33
N THR A 84 4.35 -8.58 8.09
CA THR A 84 4.25 -8.31 9.53
C THR A 84 4.50 -9.59 10.35
N SER A 85 4.33 -10.77 9.74
CA SER A 85 4.41 -12.05 10.46
C SER A 85 5.13 -13.17 9.68
N GLY A 86 5.52 -12.96 8.44
CA GLY A 86 6.05 -14.02 7.55
C GLY A 86 4.98 -15.01 7.04
N ILE A 87 3.75 -14.91 7.50
CA ILE A 87 2.61 -15.69 6.98
C ILE A 87 1.90 -14.82 5.94
N VAL A 88 1.70 -15.38 4.74
CA VAL A 88 1.01 -14.69 3.64
C VAL A 88 -0.42 -15.22 3.57
N GLU A 89 -1.38 -14.35 3.85
CA GLU A 89 -2.80 -14.57 3.57
C GLU A 89 -3.20 -13.72 2.36
N PRO A 90 -3.20 -14.31 1.15
CA PRO A 90 -3.50 -13.56 -0.06
C PRO A 90 -4.91 -12.97 -0.01
N MET A 91 -5.05 -11.68 -0.37
CA MET A 91 -6.33 -10.96 -0.41
C MET A 91 -7.09 -10.95 0.93
N SER A 92 -6.39 -11.03 2.06
CA SER A 92 -7.03 -10.83 3.36
C SER A 92 -7.65 -9.42 3.46
N GLU A 93 -8.73 -9.31 4.20
CA GLU A 93 -9.39 -8.02 4.48
C GLU A 93 -8.40 -6.99 5.02
N LYS A 94 -7.53 -7.44 5.95
CA LYS A 94 -6.47 -6.61 6.50
C LYS A 94 -5.50 -6.10 5.42
N ALA A 95 -5.07 -6.96 4.50
CA ALA A 95 -4.15 -6.54 3.43
C ALA A 95 -4.78 -5.51 2.48
N LEU A 96 -6.10 -5.61 2.24
CA LEU A 96 -6.83 -4.62 1.45
C LEU A 96 -6.92 -3.28 2.19
N LEU A 97 -7.26 -3.28 3.48
CA LEU A 97 -7.28 -2.08 4.32
C LEU A 97 -5.89 -1.43 4.42
N ASP A 98 -4.85 -2.21 4.69
CA ASP A 98 -3.47 -1.71 4.76
C ASP A 98 -3.06 -1.03 3.44
N THR A 99 -3.51 -1.55 2.29
CA THR A 99 -3.25 -0.92 0.98
C THR A 99 -3.97 0.42 0.84
N ILE A 100 -5.24 0.51 1.25
CA ILE A 100 -6.03 1.75 1.22
C ILE A 100 -5.37 2.82 2.11
N PHE A 101 -4.99 2.44 3.32
CA PHE A 101 -4.35 3.33 4.29
C PHE A 101 -3.00 3.83 3.78
N LEU A 102 -2.22 2.95 3.17
CA LEU A 102 -0.94 3.32 2.58
C LEU A 102 -1.12 4.32 1.41
N GLU A 103 -2.13 4.12 0.56
CA GLU A 103 -2.44 5.03 -0.54
C GLU A 103 -2.87 6.41 -0.01
N LEU A 104 -3.72 6.47 1.02
CA LEU A 104 -4.12 7.71 1.70
C LEU A 104 -2.92 8.45 2.31
N ASN A 105 -2.05 7.74 3.03
CA ASN A 105 -0.81 8.31 3.57
C ASN A 105 0.08 8.92 2.47
N THR A 106 0.23 8.20 1.36
CA THR A 106 1.02 8.66 0.21
C THR A 106 0.44 9.95 -0.38
N ARG A 107 -0.90 10.05 -0.51
CA ARG A 107 -1.58 11.26 -0.98
C ARG A 107 -1.39 12.43 -0.01
N LYS A 108 -1.59 12.19 1.27
CA LYS A 108 -1.39 13.22 2.30
C LYS A 108 0.05 13.73 2.32
N SER A 109 1.02 12.83 2.24
CA SER A 109 2.45 13.17 2.18
C SER A 109 2.84 13.93 0.89
N ALA A 110 2.10 13.74 -0.19
CA ALA A 110 2.24 14.50 -1.44
C ALA A 110 1.62 15.92 -1.38
N GLY A 111 0.94 16.27 -0.28
CA GLY A 111 0.33 17.57 -0.06
C GLY A 111 -1.13 17.68 -0.51
N ASP A 112 -1.79 16.54 -0.84
CA ASP A 112 -3.20 16.57 -1.19
C ASP A 112 -4.03 16.98 0.04
N SER A 113 -4.91 17.97 -0.12
CA SER A 113 -5.83 18.43 0.93
C SER A 113 -7.18 17.71 0.90
N ILE A 114 -7.56 17.16 -0.25
CA ILE A 114 -8.82 16.46 -0.49
C ILE A 114 -8.54 14.99 -0.75
N ALA A 115 -9.19 14.08 -0.04
CA ALA A 115 -9.18 12.66 -0.33
C ALA A 115 -10.25 12.32 -1.38
N VAL A 116 -9.86 11.79 -2.53
CA VAL A 116 -10.80 11.36 -3.58
C VAL A 116 -10.92 9.84 -3.55
N LEU A 117 -12.00 9.33 -2.97
CA LEU A 117 -12.25 7.91 -2.79
C LEU A 117 -13.08 7.34 -3.96
N VAL A 118 -12.60 6.25 -4.53
CA VAL A 118 -13.29 5.52 -5.59
C VAL A 118 -13.36 4.02 -5.24
N PRO A 119 -14.54 3.40 -5.19
CA PRO A 119 -14.65 1.98 -4.86
C PRO A 119 -14.08 1.03 -5.91
N GLY A 120 -13.77 1.51 -7.11
CA GLY A 120 -13.22 0.68 -8.19
C GLY A 120 -12.96 1.45 -9.47
N ASN A 121 -12.51 0.73 -10.50
CA ASN A 121 -12.05 1.29 -11.78
C ASN A 121 -13.07 2.18 -12.47
N TYR A 122 -14.38 1.87 -12.36
CA TYR A 122 -15.43 2.72 -12.95
C TYR A 122 -15.41 4.14 -12.36
N GLY A 123 -15.32 4.27 -11.03
CA GLY A 123 -15.23 5.57 -10.36
C GLY A 123 -13.95 6.31 -10.73
N GLU A 124 -12.83 5.59 -10.82
CA GLU A 124 -11.54 6.16 -11.24
C GLU A 124 -11.59 6.69 -12.67
N ASP A 125 -12.10 5.88 -13.60
CA ASP A 125 -12.24 6.28 -15.00
C ASP A 125 -13.16 7.51 -15.15
N PHE A 126 -14.27 7.52 -14.41
CA PHE A 126 -15.21 8.64 -14.40
C PHE A 126 -14.56 9.91 -13.83
N ALA A 127 -13.86 9.80 -12.70
CA ALA A 127 -13.13 10.92 -12.11
C ALA A 127 -12.12 11.53 -13.10
N LYS A 128 -11.36 10.68 -13.77
CA LYS A 128 -10.35 11.09 -14.76
C LYS A 128 -10.96 11.71 -16.01
N LYS A 129 -11.98 11.09 -16.60
CA LYS A 129 -12.59 11.53 -17.86
C LYS A 129 -13.44 12.77 -17.70
N THR A 130 -14.21 12.86 -16.59
CA THR A 130 -15.20 13.92 -16.39
C THR A 130 -14.61 15.15 -15.69
N PHE A 131 -13.74 14.92 -14.70
CA PHE A 131 -13.21 15.98 -13.84
C PHE A 131 -11.70 16.20 -13.99
N GLY A 132 -11.00 15.38 -14.79
CA GLY A 132 -9.55 15.45 -14.91
C GLY A 132 -8.79 15.02 -13.65
N ILE A 133 -9.48 14.43 -12.66
CA ILE A 133 -8.89 14.01 -11.39
C ILE A 133 -8.10 12.73 -11.61
N LYS A 134 -6.82 12.75 -11.26
CA LYS A 134 -5.90 11.60 -11.39
C LYS A 134 -5.49 11.03 -10.02
N ASN A 135 -5.67 11.79 -8.97
CA ASN A 135 -5.23 11.48 -7.61
C ASN A 135 -6.35 10.82 -6.82
N THR A 136 -6.81 9.66 -7.28
CA THR A 136 -7.86 8.87 -6.60
C THR A 136 -7.25 7.80 -5.72
N VAL A 137 -7.99 7.40 -4.66
CA VAL A 137 -7.67 6.25 -3.79
C VAL A 137 -8.74 5.19 -3.98
N GLN A 138 -8.33 3.98 -4.35
CA GLN A 138 -9.26 2.86 -4.50
C GLN A 138 -9.58 2.23 -3.15
N CYS A 139 -10.83 2.36 -2.69
CA CYS A 139 -11.26 1.85 -1.39
C CYS A 139 -12.12 0.57 -1.43
N SER A 140 -12.35 -0.02 -2.59
CA SER A 140 -13.14 -1.25 -2.76
C SER A 140 -14.54 -1.13 -2.11
N ASN A 141 -14.85 -2.01 -1.17
CA ASN A 141 -16.09 -1.99 -0.37
C ASN A 141 -15.89 -1.33 1.00
N TYR A 142 -14.67 -0.98 1.37
CA TYR A 142 -14.27 -0.45 2.68
C TYR A 142 -14.34 1.08 2.69
N ILE A 143 -15.50 1.62 2.30
CA ILE A 143 -15.68 3.08 2.17
C ILE A 143 -15.64 3.75 3.54
N GLY A 144 -16.27 3.14 4.55
CA GLY A 144 -16.26 3.66 5.92
C GLY A 144 -14.87 3.75 6.48
N ASP A 145 -14.12 2.64 6.46
CA ASP A 145 -12.74 2.60 6.95
C ASP A 145 -11.85 3.64 6.25
N ALA A 146 -12.04 3.83 4.94
CA ALA A 146 -11.31 4.82 4.16
C ALA A 146 -11.68 6.27 4.56
N ILE A 147 -12.95 6.55 4.87
CA ILE A 147 -13.42 7.85 5.36
C ILE A 147 -12.80 8.16 6.73
N ASP A 148 -12.91 7.22 7.66
CA ASP A 148 -12.41 7.38 9.03
C ASP A 148 -10.90 7.65 9.00
N TYR A 149 -10.15 6.84 8.25
CA TYR A 149 -8.72 7.01 8.15
C TYR A 149 -8.30 8.31 7.44
N ALA A 150 -9.02 8.73 6.40
CA ALA A 150 -8.77 10.03 5.75
C ALA A 150 -9.04 11.20 6.71
N SER A 151 -10.07 11.09 7.54
CA SER A 151 -10.37 12.06 8.60
C SER A 151 -9.25 12.13 9.64
N ASP A 152 -8.78 10.99 10.12
CA ASP A 152 -7.67 10.89 11.09
C ASP A 152 -6.36 11.48 10.54
N LEU A 153 -6.10 11.33 9.25
CA LEU A 153 -4.97 11.96 8.57
C LEU A 153 -5.14 13.48 8.37
N GLY A 154 -6.30 14.04 8.68
CA GLY A 154 -6.58 15.46 8.59
C GLY A 154 -6.74 15.97 7.16
N PHE A 155 -7.32 15.19 6.26
CA PHE A 155 -7.82 15.72 4.99
C PHE A 155 -8.94 16.73 5.27
N SER A 156 -8.95 17.87 4.55
CA SER A 156 -9.96 18.92 4.75
C SER A 156 -11.33 18.50 4.22
N ASP A 157 -11.32 17.71 3.15
CA ASP A 157 -12.53 17.26 2.47
C ASP A 157 -12.36 15.82 1.96
N ILE A 158 -13.49 15.12 1.79
CA ILE A 158 -13.53 13.79 1.21
C ILE A 158 -14.55 13.80 0.07
N LEU A 159 -14.09 13.51 -1.14
CA LEU A 159 -14.93 13.35 -2.33
C LEU A 159 -15.07 11.88 -2.67
N ILE A 160 -16.31 11.38 -2.71
CA ILE A 160 -16.59 9.99 -3.08
C ILE A 160 -17.21 9.96 -4.47
N ILE A 161 -16.56 9.23 -5.39
CA ILE A 161 -17.05 9.04 -6.76
C ILE A 161 -17.33 7.56 -6.97
N SER A 162 -18.59 7.20 -7.08
CA SER A 162 -19.01 5.82 -7.13
C SER A 162 -20.26 5.62 -7.99
N HIS A 163 -20.56 4.35 -8.27
CA HIS A 163 -21.84 3.97 -8.85
C HIS A 163 -22.98 4.20 -7.88
N MET A 164 -24.15 4.61 -8.39
CA MET A 164 -25.34 4.95 -7.57
C MET A 164 -25.70 3.86 -6.54
N GLY A 165 -25.63 2.57 -6.93
CA GLY A 165 -25.95 1.48 -6.01
C GLY A 165 -25.10 1.43 -4.74
N LYS A 166 -23.80 1.81 -4.80
CA LYS A 166 -22.96 1.91 -3.61
C LYS A 166 -23.24 3.18 -2.81
N LEU A 167 -23.51 4.30 -3.49
CA LEU A 167 -23.84 5.56 -2.82
C LEU A 167 -25.14 5.48 -2.04
N VAL A 168 -26.16 4.78 -2.56
CA VAL A 168 -27.43 4.52 -1.84
C VAL A 168 -27.17 3.70 -0.57
N LYS A 169 -26.37 2.64 -0.65
CA LYS A 169 -25.98 1.84 0.53
C LYS A 169 -25.29 2.72 1.58
N LEU A 170 -24.32 3.51 1.14
CA LEU A 170 -23.61 4.44 2.02
C LEU A 170 -24.56 5.45 2.69
N GLY A 171 -25.49 6.03 1.92
CA GLY A 171 -26.51 6.94 2.42
C GLY A 171 -27.49 6.30 3.42
N SER A 172 -27.62 4.97 3.39
CA SER A 172 -28.37 4.18 4.37
C SER A 172 -27.54 3.76 5.59
N GLY A 173 -26.30 4.26 5.71
CA GLY A 173 -25.40 3.95 6.83
C GLY A 173 -24.60 2.64 6.67
N ILE A 174 -24.65 2.01 5.50
CA ILE A 174 -23.90 0.76 5.24
C ILE A 174 -22.50 1.15 4.78
N MET A 175 -21.55 1.14 5.70
CA MET A 175 -20.17 1.62 5.47
C MET A 175 -19.28 0.61 4.74
N ASN A 176 -19.57 -0.70 4.86
CA ASN A 176 -18.99 -1.74 4.02
C ASN A 176 -20.00 -2.18 2.96
N THR A 177 -19.81 -1.79 1.71
CA THR A 177 -20.77 -2.01 0.60
C THR A 177 -20.74 -3.40 -0.02
N HIS A 178 -19.97 -4.34 0.54
CA HIS A 178 -19.96 -5.74 0.10
C HIS A 178 -21.32 -6.39 0.36
N SER A 179 -21.82 -7.20 -0.58
CA SER A 179 -23.14 -7.85 -0.49
C SER A 179 -23.34 -8.65 0.80
N LYS A 180 -22.30 -9.31 1.28
CA LYS A 180 -22.31 -10.05 2.57
C LYS A 180 -22.80 -9.21 3.76
N TYR A 181 -22.57 -7.90 3.73
CA TYR A 181 -22.94 -6.98 4.83
C TYR A 181 -24.12 -6.06 4.47
N ALA A 182 -24.48 -6.01 3.20
CA ALA A 182 -25.42 -5.01 2.68
C ALA A 182 -26.77 -5.58 2.21
N ASP A 183 -26.94 -6.89 2.17
CA ASP A 183 -28.13 -7.57 1.65
C ASP A 183 -28.87 -8.36 2.76
N GLY A 184 -28.59 -8.04 4.03
CA GLY A 184 -29.25 -8.60 5.22
C GLY A 184 -30.51 -7.84 5.63
#